data_e156a74747c61aacc648989ea402ff3b
#
_entry.id   e156a74747c61aacc648989ea402ff3b
#
_cell.length_a   1.000
_cell.length_b   1.000
_cell.length_c   1.000
_cell.angle_alpha   90.00
_cell.angle_beta   90.00
_cell.angle_gamma   90.00
#
_symmetry.space_group_name_H-M   'P 1'
#
loop_
_entity.id
_entity.type
_entity.pdbx_description
1 polymer ?
#
loop_
_entity_poly.entity_id
_entity_poly.type
_entity_poly.pdbx_seq_one_letter_code
_entity_poly.pdbx_strand_id
1 'polypeptide(L)'
;MTSAEDEMPPPSSVSAYLRSVGWSPIAAGAAWARWSLMVDGDEVILTVPLRGHAPDYRRRFMELVDDLRRLEDRTAEQIVRDIRSSGSDVIRIRLRGASDSGRISIEQGARAFQRTRDLLLAAACAAVDKRPIYSRRKPARAMEYLNRTKFGPTESGSFVLTIESSVPPQLAASSELPGIEPEPFERSVCLALANATTTARRIVDQISVTRSMDAVVDGVQQGVSSNLCDALAGLIDDAGMSQSMEMTFRWASSRPATEAPRSVAFESDAAPFLWEMGRTLREQSTIADFELIGPVHKLTSEAPGQGGEIIVAMTEPWPGRKVRVALAGPAYQQAAQAHTSGLWISCEGELVRQGDTTTLLNPRNLKALVMDSARDT
;
A
#
# COMPACT_ATOMS: atom_id res chain seq x y z
N MET A 1 -24.62 5.67 16.13
CA MET A 1 -23.75 5.07 15.10
C MET A 1 -24.47 5.22 13.78
N THR A 2 -24.24 6.31 13.06
CA THR A 2 -24.75 6.53 11.70
C THR A 2 -23.96 5.62 10.75
N SER A 3 -24.66 4.76 10.01
CA SER A 3 -24.07 3.87 9.02
C SER A 3 -23.31 4.68 7.97
N ALA A 4 -22.13 4.23 7.56
CA ALA A 4 -21.33 4.86 6.49
C ALA A 4 -22.06 4.92 5.13
N GLU A 5 -23.19 4.20 5.00
CA GLU A 5 -24.09 4.24 3.85
C GLU A 5 -24.96 5.50 3.78
N ASP A 6 -25.06 6.27 4.86
CA ASP A 6 -25.93 7.45 4.97
C ASP A 6 -25.18 8.78 4.71
N GLU A 7 -23.86 8.74 4.53
CA GLU A 7 -23.07 9.93 4.25
C GLU A 7 -23.16 10.30 2.77
N MET A 8 -23.81 11.43 2.50
CA MET A 8 -23.99 11.95 1.14
C MET A 8 -22.65 12.36 0.53
N PRO A 9 -22.38 12.04 -0.76
CA PRO A 9 -21.19 12.49 -1.44
C PRO A 9 -21.03 14.01 -1.37
N PRO A 10 -19.81 14.53 -1.15
CA PRO A 10 -19.59 15.96 -1.12
C PRO A 10 -19.78 16.58 -2.55
N PRO A 11 -20.11 17.87 -2.66
CA PRO A 11 -20.28 18.54 -3.95
C PRO A 11 -19.07 18.47 -4.89
N SER A 12 -17.86 18.39 -4.33
CA SER A 12 -16.62 18.19 -5.08
C SER A 12 -16.59 16.85 -5.83
N SER A 13 -17.09 15.78 -5.21
CA SER A 13 -17.22 14.46 -5.86
C SER A 13 -18.22 14.48 -7.00
N VAL A 14 -19.35 15.18 -6.81
CA VAL A 14 -20.34 15.37 -7.89
C VAL A 14 -19.72 16.09 -9.08
N SER A 15 -19.02 17.20 -8.81
CA SER A 15 -18.35 17.99 -9.85
C SER A 15 -17.25 17.18 -10.58
N ALA A 16 -16.51 16.35 -9.86
CA ALA A 16 -15.49 15.48 -10.43
C ALA A 16 -16.10 14.40 -11.32
N TYR A 17 -17.19 13.78 -10.88
CA TYR A 17 -17.94 12.81 -11.67
C TYR A 17 -18.45 13.43 -12.97
N LEU A 18 -19.14 14.56 -12.90
CA LEU A 18 -19.69 15.23 -14.08
C LEU A 18 -18.60 15.55 -15.12
N ARG A 19 -17.44 16.07 -14.69
CA ARG A 19 -16.31 16.28 -15.61
C ARG A 19 -15.86 14.99 -16.29
N SER A 20 -15.82 13.90 -15.54
CA SER A 20 -15.33 12.61 -16.06
C SER A 20 -16.23 11.98 -17.12
N VAL A 21 -17.51 12.33 -17.10
CA VAL A 21 -18.52 11.89 -18.10
C VAL A 21 -18.85 12.95 -19.14
N GLY A 22 -18.03 14.02 -19.24
CA GLY A 22 -18.06 14.96 -20.35
C GLY A 22 -18.87 16.24 -20.10
N TRP A 23 -19.48 16.43 -18.92
CA TRP A 23 -20.17 17.67 -18.59
C TRP A 23 -19.21 18.84 -18.41
N SER A 24 -19.62 20.02 -18.84
CA SER A 24 -18.87 21.26 -18.70
C SER A 24 -19.60 22.26 -17.79
N PRO A 25 -18.92 22.93 -16.86
CA PRO A 25 -19.54 23.95 -16.03
C PRO A 25 -19.82 25.21 -16.85
N ILE A 26 -21.06 25.74 -16.78
CA ILE A 26 -21.46 26.92 -17.52
C ILE A 26 -21.76 28.13 -16.63
N ALA A 27 -22.16 27.90 -15.37
CA ALA A 27 -22.42 29.00 -14.41
C ALA A 27 -22.29 28.46 -12.97
N ALA A 28 -21.92 29.33 -12.04
CA ALA A 28 -21.87 28.98 -10.62
C ALA A 28 -22.33 30.17 -9.76
N GLY A 29 -23.11 29.86 -8.74
CA GLY A 29 -23.49 30.76 -7.66
C GLY A 29 -22.95 30.28 -6.31
N ALA A 30 -23.27 30.96 -5.22
CA ALA A 30 -22.79 30.57 -3.87
C ALA A 30 -23.33 29.22 -3.37
N ALA A 31 -24.44 28.73 -3.92
CA ALA A 31 -25.11 27.51 -3.45
C ALA A 31 -25.39 26.47 -4.55
N TRP A 32 -25.09 26.79 -5.78
CA TRP A 32 -25.36 25.91 -6.93
C TRP A 32 -24.34 26.16 -8.05
N ALA A 33 -24.17 25.15 -8.93
CA ALA A 33 -23.48 25.27 -10.22
C ALA A 33 -24.34 24.63 -11.30
N ARG A 34 -24.34 25.22 -12.51
CA ARG A 34 -24.96 24.66 -13.71
C ARG A 34 -23.90 24.02 -14.59
N TRP A 35 -24.23 22.86 -15.09
CA TRP A 35 -23.39 22.06 -15.98
C TRP A 35 -24.17 21.74 -17.24
N SER A 36 -23.52 21.74 -18.40
CA SER A 36 -24.13 21.35 -19.66
C SER A 36 -23.40 20.17 -20.30
N LEU A 37 -24.17 19.38 -21.05
CA LEU A 37 -23.71 18.31 -21.92
C LEU A 37 -24.54 18.31 -23.20
N MET A 38 -23.89 18.11 -24.34
CA MET A 38 -24.59 17.90 -25.61
C MET A 38 -24.97 16.41 -25.72
N VAL A 39 -26.28 16.14 -25.83
CA VAL A 39 -26.83 14.77 -25.99
C VAL A 39 -27.70 14.78 -27.23
N ASP A 40 -27.35 13.97 -28.21
CA ASP A 40 -28.09 13.84 -29.49
C ASP A 40 -28.37 15.19 -30.25
N GLY A 41 -27.51 16.19 -30.01
CA GLY A 41 -27.61 17.52 -30.63
C GLY A 41 -28.33 18.57 -29.78
N ASP A 42 -28.92 18.18 -28.65
CA ASP A 42 -29.57 19.07 -27.70
C ASP A 42 -28.66 19.38 -26.50
N GLU A 43 -28.68 20.64 -26.03
CA GLU A 43 -27.98 21.02 -24.80
C GLU A 43 -28.82 20.68 -23.58
N VAL A 44 -28.34 19.74 -22.79
CA VAL A 44 -28.93 19.37 -21.50
C VAL A 44 -28.22 20.14 -20.38
N ILE A 45 -28.98 20.72 -19.45
CA ILE A 45 -28.45 21.48 -18.31
C ILE A 45 -28.85 20.81 -16.99
N LEU A 46 -27.86 20.55 -16.13
CA LEU A 46 -28.06 20.07 -14.77
C LEU A 46 -27.67 21.12 -13.73
N THR A 47 -28.39 21.12 -12.61
CA THR A 47 -28.07 22.01 -11.47
C THR A 47 -27.52 21.19 -10.31
N VAL A 48 -26.29 21.47 -9.91
CA VAL A 48 -25.56 20.79 -8.85
C VAL A 48 -25.58 21.62 -7.58
N PRO A 49 -26.02 21.08 -6.43
CA PRO A 49 -25.95 21.79 -5.15
C PRO A 49 -24.50 21.85 -4.66
N LEU A 50 -24.01 23.03 -4.25
CA LEU A 50 -22.64 23.24 -3.79
C LEU A 50 -22.49 23.28 -2.26
N ARG A 51 -23.60 23.35 -1.50
CA ARG A 51 -23.56 23.36 -0.02
C ARG A 51 -23.93 22.02 0.56
N GLY A 52 -22.94 21.14 0.79
CA GLY A 52 -23.13 19.78 1.28
C GLY A 52 -23.80 19.67 2.65
N HIS A 53 -23.74 20.73 3.47
CA HIS A 53 -24.37 20.78 4.79
C HIS A 53 -25.75 21.45 4.78
N ALA A 54 -26.27 21.85 3.62
CA ALA A 54 -27.61 22.44 3.53
C ALA A 54 -28.69 21.39 3.85
N PRO A 55 -29.77 21.77 4.58
CA PRO A 55 -30.84 20.82 4.94
C PRO A 55 -31.52 20.13 3.76
N ASP A 56 -31.53 20.79 2.60
CA ASP A 56 -32.11 20.29 1.34
C ASP A 56 -31.09 19.60 0.42
N TYR A 57 -29.82 19.47 0.83
CA TYR A 57 -28.76 18.87 -0.01
C TYR A 57 -29.11 17.45 -0.46
N ARG A 58 -29.56 16.60 0.48
CA ARG A 58 -29.95 15.20 0.18
C ARG A 58 -31.02 15.14 -0.90
N ARG A 59 -32.07 15.94 -0.77
CA ARG A 59 -33.16 15.97 -1.74
C ARG A 59 -32.67 16.40 -3.12
N ARG A 60 -31.91 17.51 -3.20
CA ARG A 60 -31.36 18.01 -4.49
C ARG A 60 -30.35 17.06 -5.11
N PHE A 61 -29.57 16.37 -4.30
CA PHE A 61 -28.65 15.35 -4.81
C PHE A 61 -29.39 14.16 -5.40
N MET A 62 -30.47 13.70 -4.77
CA MET A 62 -31.28 12.59 -5.32
C MET A 62 -32.04 13.01 -6.60
N GLU A 63 -32.52 14.25 -6.70
CA GLU A 63 -33.07 14.82 -7.93
C GLU A 63 -32.03 14.79 -9.08
N LEU A 64 -30.79 15.20 -8.79
CA LEU A 64 -29.67 15.13 -9.74
C LEU A 64 -29.36 13.69 -10.17
N VAL A 65 -29.34 12.76 -9.23
CA VAL A 65 -29.11 11.31 -9.53
C VAL A 65 -30.23 10.76 -10.43
N ASP A 66 -31.47 11.15 -10.19
CA ASP A 66 -32.61 10.75 -11.03
C ASP A 66 -32.51 11.31 -12.47
N ASP A 67 -32.05 12.54 -12.62
CA ASP A 67 -31.80 13.12 -13.94
C ASP A 67 -30.66 12.40 -14.67
N LEU A 68 -29.54 12.14 -13.99
CA LEU A 68 -28.40 11.39 -14.53
C LEU A 68 -28.80 9.96 -14.92
N ARG A 69 -29.64 9.29 -14.11
CA ARG A 69 -30.14 7.95 -14.39
C ARG A 69 -30.89 7.88 -15.73
N ARG A 70 -31.71 8.90 -16.03
CA ARG A 70 -32.46 8.98 -17.27
C ARG A 70 -31.56 9.25 -18.47
N LEU A 71 -30.52 10.06 -18.28
CA LEU A 71 -29.60 10.45 -19.34
C LEU A 71 -28.55 9.37 -19.68
N GLU A 72 -28.12 8.63 -18.67
CA GLU A 72 -27.02 7.64 -18.82
C GLU A 72 -27.54 6.19 -18.97
N ASP A 73 -28.85 5.95 -18.87
CA ASP A 73 -29.48 4.61 -18.86
C ASP A 73 -28.81 3.64 -17.86
N ARG A 74 -28.62 4.13 -16.63
CA ARG A 74 -27.93 3.42 -15.53
C ARG A 74 -28.77 3.44 -14.27
N THR A 75 -28.46 2.52 -13.30
CA THR A 75 -29.16 2.52 -12.01
C THR A 75 -28.66 3.65 -11.09
N ALA A 76 -29.53 4.11 -10.18
CA ALA A 76 -29.17 5.13 -9.20
C ALA A 76 -27.97 4.70 -8.32
N GLU A 77 -27.94 3.41 -7.94
CA GLU A 77 -26.84 2.85 -7.13
C GLU A 77 -25.50 2.89 -7.86
N GLN A 78 -25.48 2.63 -9.17
CA GLN A 78 -24.27 2.73 -9.99
C GLN A 78 -23.76 4.16 -10.05
N ILE A 79 -24.64 5.13 -10.29
CA ILE A 79 -24.29 6.55 -10.37
C ILE A 79 -23.79 7.06 -9.01
N VAL A 80 -24.50 6.78 -7.92
CA VAL A 80 -24.09 7.18 -6.57
C VAL A 80 -22.74 6.57 -6.21
N ARG A 81 -22.50 5.31 -6.55
CA ARG A 81 -21.21 4.63 -6.34
C ARG A 81 -20.09 5.35 -7.10
N ASP A 82 -20.31 5.70 -8.35
CA ASP A 82 -19.29 6.38 -9.17
C ASP A 82 -19.05 7.81 -8.70
N ILE A 83 -20.07 8.53 -8.27
CA ILE A 83 -19.92 9.84 -7.64
C ILE A 83 -19.10 9.72 -6.35
N ARG A 84 -19.40 8.76 -5.46
CA ARG A 84 -18.65 8.55 -4.22
C ARG A 84 -17.18 8.26 -4.48
N SER A 85 -16.88 7.47 -5.49
CA SER A 85 -15.51 7.07 -5.82
C SER A 85 -14.77 8.04 -6.74
N SER A 86 -15.43 9.11 -7.24
CA SER A 86 -14.80 10.09 -8.14
C SER A 86 -13.65 10.87 -7.49
N GLY A 87 -13.66 11.01 -6.17
CA GLY A 87 -12.60 11.61 -5.35
C GLY A 87 -11.62 10.60 -4.75
N SER A 88 -11.65 9.34 -5.20
CA SER A 88 -10.78 8.29 -4.67
C SER A 88 -10.16 7.46 -5.78
N ASP A 89 -8.91 7.07 -5.59
CA ASP A 89 -8.34 5.96 -6.34
C ASP A 89 -8.94 4.67 -5.82
N VAL A 90 -9.39 3.81 -6.72
CA VAL A 90 -9.97 2.53 -6.36
C VAL A 90 -9.09 1.41 -6.90
N ILE A 91 -8.60 0.57 -6.00
CA ILE A 91 -7.83 -0.62 -6.32
C ILE A 91 -8.75 -1.81 -6.09
N ARG A 92 -8.87 -2.68 -7.08
CA ARG A 92 -9.60 -3.94 -6.97
C ARG A 92 -8.64 -5.10 -7.12
N ILE A 93 -8.65 -6.00 -6.16
CA ILE A 93 -7.89 -7.23 -6.18
C ILE A 93 -8.89 -8.37 -6.30
N ARG A 94 -8.96 -8.98 -7.47
CA ARG A 94 -9.80 -10.13 -7.75
C ARG A 94 -8.97 -11.39 -7.60
N LEU A 95 -9.39 -12.26 -6.69
CA LEU A 95 -8.80 -13.58 -6.49
C LEU A 95 -9.73 -14.62 -7.11
N ARG A 96 -9.23 -15.36 -8.12
CA ARG A 96 -9.97 -16.45 -8.78
C ARG A 96 -9.50 -17.76 -8.18
N GLY A 97 -10.39 -18.44 -7.45
CA GLY A 97 -10.14 -19.75 -6.87
C GLY A 97 -10.64 -20.89 -7.76
N ALA A 98 -10.47 -22.12 -7.26
CA ALA A 98 -10.98 -23.33 -7.93
C ALA A 98 -12.52 -23.37 -8.07
N SER A 99 -13.26 -22.52 -7.34
CA SER A 99 -14.70 -22.36 -7.47
C SER A 99 -15.06 -20.90 -7.80
N ASP A 100 -15.76 -20.67 -8.89
CA ASP A 100 -16.27 -19.35 -9.31
C ASP A 100 -17.40 -18.79 -8.43
N SER A 101 -17.65 -19.40 -7.25
CA SER A 101 -18.80 -19.04 -6.40
C SER A 101 -18.61 -17.76 -5.59
N GLY A 102 -17.43 -17.14 -5.64
CA GLY A 102 -17.08 -15.96 -4.83
C GLY A 102 -16.99 -16.22 -3.32
N ARG A 103 -17.06 -17.50 -2.90
CA ARG A 103 -16.99 -17.94 -1.51
C ARG A 103 -15.59 -18.45 -1.21
N ILE A 104 -15.02 -17.99 -0.10
CA ILE A 104 -13.75 -18.47 0.45
C ILE A 104 -13.95 -18.84 1.92
N SER A 105 -13.03 -19.64 2.48
CA SER A 105 -13.06 -19.92 3.92
C SER A 105 -12.71 -18.66 4.72
N ILE A 106 -13.10 -18.65 6.00
CA ILE A 106 -12.77 -17.54 6.92
C ILE A 106 -11.26 -17.34 6.99
N GLU A 107 -10.50 -18.45 7.10
CA GLU A 107 -9.03 -18.42 7.15
C GLU A 107 -8.41 -17.84 5.87
N GLN A 108 -8.92 -18.22 4.70
CA GLN A 108 -8.49 -17.65 3.43
C GLN A 108 -8.80 -16.15 3.36
N GLY A 109 -10.00 -15.75 3.81
CA GLY A 109 -10.39 -14.34 3.87
C GLY A 109 -9.47 -13.54 4.77
N ALA A 110 -9.20 -14.02 5.99
CA ALA A 110 -8.31 -13.36 6.93
C ALA A 110 -6.90 -13.15 6.35
N ARG A 111 -6.35 -14.18 5.69
CA ARG A 111 -5.05 -14.07 5.00
C ARG A 111 -5.09 -13.08 3.84
N ALA A 112 -6.15 -13.10 3.01
CA ALA A 112 -6.29 -12.17 1.89
C ALA A 112 -6.31 -10.71 2.37
N PHE A 113 -7.03 -10.40 3.45
CA PHE A 113 -7.02 -9.07 4.06
C PHE A 113 -5.64 -8.70 4.60
N GLN A 114 -4.97 -9.64 5.30
CA GLN A 114 -3.63 -9.40 5.83
C GLN A 114 -2.62 -9.15 4.71
N ARG A 115 -2.60 -9.98 3.65
CA ARG A 115 -1.69 -9.80 2.50
C ARG A 115 -1.96 -8.52 1.74
N THR A 116 -3.23 -8.14 1.58
CA THR A 116 -3.61 -6.85 0.98
C THR A 116 -3.09 -5.67 1.81
N ARG A 117 -3.25 -5.73 3.14
CA ARG A 117 -2.68 -4.74 4.04
C ARG A 117 -1.16 -4.63 3.90
N ASP A 118 -0.45 -5.76 3.86
CA ASP A 118 1.01 -5.80 3.74
C ASP A 118 1.47 -5.25 2.38
N LEU A 119 0.72 -5.54 1.31
CA LEU A 119 0.94 -5.01 -0.02
C LEU A 119 0.81 -3.48 -0.07
N LEU A 120 -0.26 -2.94 0.51
CA LEU A 120 -0.49 -1.49 0.60
C LEU A 120 0.58 -0.80 1.46
N LEU A 121 0.99 -1.45 2.56
CA LEU A 121 2.06 -0.93 3.41
C LEU A 121 3.40 -0.89 2.68
N ALA A 122 3.73 -1.93 1.91
CA ALA A 122 4.95 -1.96 1.10
C ALA A 122 4.96 -0.81 0.07
N ALA A 123 3.83 -0.60 -0.63
CA ALA A 123 3.68 0.51 -1.57
C ALA A 123 3.77 1.88 -0.89
N ALA A 124 3.15 2.05 0.29
CA ALA A 124 3.23 3.28 1.06
C ALA A 124 4.65 3.58 1.54
N CYS A 125 5.40 2.55 1.95
CA CYS A 125 6.82 2.69 2.27
C CYS A 125 7.64 3.09 1.02
N ALA A 126 7.37 2.47 -0.15
CA ALA A 126 8.04 2.80 -1.40
C ALA A 126 7.74 4.22 -1.90
N ALA A 127 6.56 4.75 -1.61
CA ALA A 127 6.19 6.14 -1.89
C ALA A 127 6.95 7.15 -1.01
N VAL A 128 7.43 6.73 0.17
CA VAL A 128 8.30 7.56 1.03
C VAL A 128 9.75 7.43 0.60
N ASP A 129 10.24 6.20 0.47
CA ASP A 129 11.62 5.90 0.11
C ASP A 129 11.70 4.47 -0.45
N LYS A 130 12.29 4.33 -1.63
CA LYS A 130 12.40 3.05 -2.35
C LYS A 130 13.54 2.23 -1.80
N ARG A 131 13.22 1.13 -1.12
CA ARG A 131 14.18 0.21 -0.50
C ARG A 131 13.92 -1.24 -0.88
N PRO A 132 14.94 -2.08 -0.94
CA PRO A 132 14.76 -3.50 -1.24
C PRO A 132 14.00 -4.26 -0.16
N ILE A 133 14.04 -3.76 1.09
CA ILE A 133 13.33 -4.33 2.22
C ILE A 133 12.93 -3.24 3.23
N TYR A 134 11.76 -3.38 3.79
CA TYR A 134 11.27 -2.56 4.90
C TYR A 134 11.24 -3.40 6.18
N SER A 135 12.08 -3.02 7.15
CA SER A 135 12.18 -3.66 8.47
C SER A 135 10.99 -3.30 9.38
N ARG A 136 11.06 -3.68 10.67
CA ARG A 136 9.98 -3.49 11.65
C ARG A 136 9.50 -2.03 11.77
N ARG A 137 10.43 -1.08 11.79
CA ARG A 137 10.10 0.36 11.89
C ARG A 137 9.69 0.90 10.51
N LYS A 138 8.38 1.10 10.34
CA LYS A 138 7.82 1.68 9.12
C LYS A 138 7.75 3.21 9.22
N PRO A 139 7.82 3.95 8.10
CA PRO A 139 7.60 5.39 8.10
C PRO A 139 6.23 5.75 8.69
N ALA A 140 6.17 6.75 9.57
CA ALA A 140 4.92 7.19 10.20
C ALA A 140 3.85 7.55 9.15
N ARG A 141 4.25 8.22 8.06
CA ARG A 141 3.36 8.59 6.96
C ARG A 141 2.74 7.39 6.25
N ALA A 142 3.49 6.28 6.12
CA ALA A 142 2.96 5.04 5.55
C ALA A 142 1.92 4.38 6.47
N MET A 143 2.14 4.42 7.78
CA MET A 143 1.17 3.92 8.76
C MET A 143 -0.09 4.79 8.81
N GLU A 144 0.05 6.11 8.74
CA GLU A 144 -1.07 7.04 8.68
C GLU A 144 -1.93 6.82 7.43
N TYR A 145 -1.32 6.57 6.29
CA TYR A 145 -2.03 6.22 5.05
C TYR A 145 -2.92 4.99 5.24
N LEU A 146 -2.39 3.91 5.82
CA LEU A 146 -3.19 2.70 6.07
C LEU A 146 -4.39 2.95 6.98
N ASN A 147 -4.24 3.80 8.00
CA ASN A 147 -5.32 4.14 8.93
C ASN A 147 -6.47 4.93 8.25
N ARG A 148 -6.16 5.63 7.16
CA ARG A 148 -7.15 6.41 6.39
C ARG A 148 -7.77 5.65 5.24
N THR A 149 -7.04 4.67 4.69
CA THR A 149 -7.50 3.82 3.57
C THR A 149 -8.56 2.85 4.04
N LYS A 150 -9.61 2.66 3.24
CA LYS A 150 -10.77 1.83 3.61
C LYS A 150 -10.95 0.68 2.63
N PHE A 151 -11.43 -0.44 3.12
CA PHE A 151 -12.02 -1.44 2.26
C PHE A 151 -13.42 -0.97 1.85
N GLY A 152 -13.70 -1.01 0.56
CA GLY A 152 -15.01 -0.75 0.00
C GLY A 152 -15.93 -1.98 0.09
N PRO A 153 -17.17 -1.88 -0.40
CA PRO A 153 -18.11 -2.99 -0.45
C PRO A 153 -17.59 -4.13 -1.33
N THR A 154 -17.90 -5.36 -0.96
CA THR A 154 -17.61 -6.56 -1.75
C THR A 154 -18.52 -6.63 -2.97
N GLU A 155 -18.02 -7.18 -4.08
CA GLU A 155 -18.78 -7.33 -5.32
C GLU A 155 -19.32 -8.78 -5.44
N SER A 156 -20.47 -8.95 -6.07
CA SER A 156 -21.06 -10.26 -6.34
C SER A 156 -20.27 -11.01 -7.42
N GLY A 157 -20.06 -12.31 -7.25
CA GLY A 157 -19.39 -13.19 -8.20
C GLY A 157 -18.08 -13.75 -7.68
N SER A 158 -16.93 -13.23 -8.08
CA SER A 158 -15.61 -13.62 -7.56
C SER A 158 -15.32 -12.93 -6.23
N PHE A 159 -14.37 -13.48 -5.44
CA PHE A 159 -13.89 -12.78 -4.26
C PHE A 159 -13.05 -11.56 -4.66
N VAL A 160 -13.62 -10.36 -4.49
CA VAL A 160 -13.00 -9.09 -4.85
C VAL A 160 -12.80 -8.24 -3.61
N LEU A 161 -11.55 -7.86 -3.35
CA LEU A 161 -11.20 -6.86 -2.34
C LEU A 161 -11.15 -5.50 -3.04
N THR A 162 -12.03 -4.60 -2.65
CA THR A 162 -12.04 -3.21 -3.12
C THR A 162 -11.40 -2.32 -2.08
N ILE A 163 -10.42 -1.52 -2.48
CA ILE A 163 -9.71 -0.58 -1.62
C ILE A 163 -9.95 0.83 -2.15
N GLU A 164 -10.35 1.74 -1.27
CA GLU A 164 -10.60 3.15 -1.58
C GLU A 164 -9.56 4.03 -0.90
N SER A 165 -8.78 4.75 -1.71
CA SER A 165 -7.77 5.71 -1.30
C SER A 165 -8.23 7.12 -1.69
N SER A 166 -8.71 7.90 -0.74
CA SER A 166 -9.17 9.26 -0.98
C SER A 166 -8.03 10.14 -1.50
N VAL A 167 -8.26 10.82 -2.62
CA VAL A 167 -7.30 11.73 -3.24
C VAL A 167 -7.88 13.13 -3.21
N PRO A 168 -7.21 14.11 -2.58
CA PRO A 168 -7.64 15.50 -2.63
C PRO A 168 -7.81 15.96 -4.09
N PRO A 169 -8.87 16.70 -4.41
CA PRO A 169 -9.07 17.22 -5.76
C PRO A 169 -7.93 18.17 -6.14
N GLN A 170 -7.60 18.19 -7.43
CA GLN A 170 -6.68 19.20 -7.95
C GLN A 170 -7.35 20.57 -7.83
N LEU A 171 -6.75 21.48 -7.07
CA LEU A 171 -7.22 22.85 -7.02
C LEU A 171 -7.05 23.44 -8.41
N ALA A 172 -8.09 24.11 -8.92
CA ALA A 172 -7.96 24.85 -10.18
C ALA A 172 -6.79 25.83 -10.01
N ALA A 173 -5.80 25.74 -10.91
CA ALA A 173 -4.64 26.61 -10.88
C ALA A 173 -5.14 28.07 -10.81
N SER A 174 -4.97 28.70 -9.67
CA SER A 174 -5.13 30.14 -9.57
C SER A 174 -4.04 30.74 -10.48
N SER A 175 -4.44 31.55 -11.42
CA SER A 175 -3.66 32.02 -12.57
C SER A 175 -2.39 32.81 -12.22
N GLU A 176 -1.97 32.86 -10.95
CA GLU A 176 -0.88 33.72 -10.51
C GLU A 176 0.46 33.03 -10.26
N LEU A 177 0.50 31.70 -10.17
CA LEU A 177 1.77 30.95 -10.07
C LEU A 177 1.59 29.59 -10.77
N PRO A 178 2.28 29.33 -11.90
CA PRO A 178 2.36 27.99 -12.48
C PRO A 178 3.30 27.12 -11.65
N GLY A 179 2.89 26.77 -10.42
CA GLY A 179 3.53 25.77 -9.59
C GLY A 179 2.87 24.43 -9.85
N ILE A 180 3.66 23.42 -10.21
CA ILE A 180 3.20 22.04 -10.22
C ILE A 180 2.81 21.72 -8.78
N GLU A 181 1.49 21.57 -8.50
CA GLU A 181 1.05 21.07 -7.19
C GLU A 181 1.69 19.69 -6.96
N PRO A 182 2.37 19.48 -5.83
CA PRO A 182 2.94 18.18 -5.53
C PRO A 182 1.83 17.14 -5.47
N GLU A 183 2.12 15.95 -6.00
CA GLU A 183 1.19 14.84 -5.99
C GLU A 183 0.82 14.48 -4.54
N PRO A 184 -0.49 14.36 -4.19
CA PRO A 184 -0.89 13.92 -2.87
C PRO A 184 -0.27 12.58 -2.53
N PHE A 185 0.07 12.37 -1.26
CA PHE A 185 0.74 11.14 -0.84
C PHE A 185 -0.12 9.90 -1.13
N GLU A 186 -1.42 9.99 -0.94
CA GLU A 186 -2.38 8.94 -1.24
C GLU A 186 -2.30 8.49 -2.70
N ARG A 187 -2.23 9.46 -3.63
CA ARG A 187 -2.02 9.19 -5.05
C ARG A 187 -0.63 8.61 -5.31
N SER A 188 0.40 9.15 -4.68
CA SER A 188 1.78 8.63 -4.82
C SER A 188 1.87 7.17 -4.39
N VAL A 189 1.13 6.75 -3.35
CA VAL A 189 1.06 5.34 -2.92
C VAL A 189 0.38 4.47 -3.97
N CYS A 190 -0.77 4.90 -4.51
CA CYS A 190 -1.46 4.14 -5.54
C CYS A 190 -0.64 4.00 -6.82
N LEU A 191 0.07 5.06 -7.24
CA LEU A 191 1.01 5.02 -8.36
C LEU A 191 2.21 4.11 -8.08
N ALA A 192 2.80 4.18 -6.88
CA ALA A 192 3.88 3.30 -6.47
C ALA A 192 3.45 1.82 -6.51
N LEU A 193 2.24 1.51 -6.04
CA LEU A 193 1.68 0.16 -6.11
C LEU A 193 1.52 -0.31 -7.56
N ALA A 194 0.90 0.51 -8.41
CA ALA A 194 0.67 0.16 -9.81
C ALA A 194 1.99 -0.07 -10.57
N ASN A 195 2.97 0.81 -10.39
CA ASN A 195 4.29 0.69 -11.02
C ASN A 195 5.07 -0.52 -10.49
N ALA A 196 5.08 -0.71 -9.16
CA ALA A 196 5.81 -1.82 -8.53
C ALA A 196 5.23 -3.18 -8.94
N THR A 197 3.89 -3.33 -8.97
CA THR A 197 3.24 -4.59 -9.36
C THR A 197 3.41 -4.88 -10.85
N THR A 198 3.32 -3.87 -11.71
CA THR A 198 3.59 -4.01 -13.15
C THR A 198 5.05 -4.40 -13.40
N THR A 199 5.99 -3.77 -12.67
CA THR A 199 7.42 -4.12 -12.75
C THR A 199 7.67 -5.53 -12.24
N ALA A 200 7.08 -5.92 -11.11
CA ALA A 200 7.21 -7.28 -10.58
C ALA A 200 6.69 -8.32 -11.59
N ARG A 201 5.55 -8.07 -12.26
CA ARG A 201 5.03 -8.95 -13.33
C ARG A 201 6.03 -9.08 -14.46
N ARG A 202 6.56 -7.97 -14.98
CA ARG A 202 7.57 -7.98 -16.04
C ARG A 202 8.82 -8.75 -15.64
N ILE A 203 9.28 -8.62 -14.40
CA ILE A 203 10.45 -9.36 -13.90
C ILE A 203 10.13 -10.86 -13.80
N VAL A 204 8.95 -11.27 -13.33
CA VAL A 204 8.51 -12.67 -13.32
C VAL A 204 8.55 -13.25 -14.73
N ASP A 205 8.00 -12.55 -15.73
CA ASP A 205 8.03 -12.99 -17.12
C ASP A 205 9.49 -13.16 -17.63
N GLN A 206 10.36 -12.22 -17.29
CA GLN A 206 11.78 -12.29 -17.66
C GLN A 206 12.48 -13.47 -16.98
N ILE A 207 12.29 -13.68 -15.67
CA ILE A 207 12.90 -14.79 -14.93
C ILE A 207 12.41 -16.14 -15.46
N SER A 208 11.14 -16.25 -15.82
CA SER A 208 10.56 -17.50 -16.35
C SER A 208 11.31 -17.98 -17.61
N VAL A 209 11.81 -17.03 -18.42
CA VAL A 209 12.57 -17.30 -19.66
C VAL A 209 14.07 -17.39 -19.41
N THR A 210 14.66 -16.41 -18.72
CA THR A 210 16.12 -16.27 -18.58
C THR A 210 16.71 -17.04 -17.41
N ARG A 211 15.90 -17.38 -16.40
CA ARG A 211 16.35 -17.97 -15.12
C ARG A 211 17.34 -17.08 -14.35
N SER A 212 17.50 -15.79 -14.71
CA SER A 212 18.36 -14.83 -14.00
C SER A 212 17.54 -13.94 -13.06
N MET A 213 18.09 -13.67 -11.88
CA MET A 213 17.54 -12.76 -10.89
C MET A 213 18.13 -11.32 -10.97
N ASP A 214 18.96 -11.01 -11.96
CA ASP A 214 19.67 -9.72 -12.04
C ASP A 214 18.71 -8.53 -12.10
N ALA A 215 17.59 -8.66 -12.83
CA ALA A 215 16.59 -7.62 -12.98
C ALA A 215 15.83 -7.29 -11.68
N VAL A 216 15.92 -8.13 -10.65
CA VAL A 216 15.19 -7.95 -9.38
C VAL A 216 15.70 -6.73 -8.62
N VAL A 217 17.02 -6.53 -8.60
CA VAL A 217 17.65 -5.39 -7.89
C VAL A 217 17.28 -4.07 -8.55
N ASP A 218 17.28 -4.03 -9.89
CA ASP A 218 16.88 -2.84 -10.65
C ASP A 218 15.40 -2.47 -10.41
N GLY A 219 14.56 -3.47 -10.15
CA GLY A 219 13.15 -3.29 -9.82
C GLY A 219 12.90 -2.45 -8.57
N VAL A 220 13.88 -2.35 -7.66
CA VAL A 220 13.79 -1.52 -6.44
C VAL A 220 13.54 -0.05 -6.79
N GLN A 221 14.14 0.46 -7.86
CA GLN A 221 13.93 1.83 -8.32
C GLN A 221 12.49 2.09 -8.81
N GLN A 222 11.73 1.02 -9.07
CA GLN A 222 10.31 1.09 -9.44
C GLN A 222 9.39 0.71 -8.26
N GLY A 223 9.94 0.55 -7.04
CA GLY A 223 9.19 0.27 -5.81
C GLY A 223 9.03 -1.22 -5.50
N VAL A 224 9.66 -2.12 -6.26
CA VAL A 224 9.69 -3.56 -5.92
C VAL A 224 10.50 -3.74 -4.65
N SER A 225 9.94 -4.44 -3.67
CA SER A 225 10.60 -4.76 -2.41
C SER A 225 10.30 -6.20 -2.01
N SER A 226 11.08 -6.76 -1.10
CA SER A 226 10.81 -8.11 -0.60
C SER A 226 9.43 -8.20 0.06
N ASN A 227 9.01 -7.14 0.76
CA ASN A 227 7.70 -7.06 1.40
C ASN A 227 6.55 -7.08 0.36
N LEU A 228 6.73 -6.37 -0.77
CA LEU A 228 5.76 -6.38 -1.87
C LEU A 228 5.70 -7.76 -2.54
N CYS A 229 6.85 -8.37 -2.81
CA CYS A 229 6.92 -9.70 -3.41
C CYS A 229 6.27 -10.77 -2.52
N ASP A 230 6.56 -10.77 -1.22
CA ASP A 230 5.96 -11.71 -0.26
C ASP A 230 4.43 -11.51 -0.14
N ALA A 231 3.95 -10.27 -0.19
CA ALA A 231 2.52 -9.98 -0.15
C ALA A 231 1.81 -10.46 -1.42
N LEU A 232 2.39 -10.22 -2.61
CA LEU A 232 1.85 -10.70 -3.89
C LEU A 232 1.85 -12.23 -3.95
N ALA A 233 2.97 -12.87 -3.60
CA ALA A 233 3.08 -14.33 -3.57
C ALA A 233 2.04 -14.94 -2.62
N GLY A 234 1.88 -14.37 -1.42
CA GLY A 234 0.90 -14.83 -0.45
C GLY A 234 -0.56 -14.66 -0.89
N LEU A 235 -0.88 -13.63 -1.68
CA LEU A 235 -2.21 -13.47 -2.28
C LEU A 235 -2.54 -14.58 -3.30
N ILE A 236 -1.51 -15.15 -3.94
CA ILE A 236 -1.67 -16.18 -4.96
C ILE A 236 -1.63 -17.59 -4.33
N ASP A 237 -0.65 -17.85 -3.43
CA ASP A 237 -0.24 -19.19 -3.02
C ASP A 237 -0.79 -19.61 -1.64
N ASP A 238 -1.15 -18.67 -0.76
CA ASP A 238 -1.59 -19.00 0.61
C ASP A 238 -2.79 -19.94 0.60
N ALA A 239 -2.49 -21.23 0.69
CA ALA A 239 -3.45 -22.33 0.85
C ALA A 239 -4.42 -22.58 -0.32
N GLY A 240 -3.95 -22.50 -1.56
CA GLY A 240 -4.79 -22.74 -2.74
C GLY A 240 -5.88 -21.69 -2.90
N MET A 241 -5.63 -20.49 -2.45
CA MET A 241 -6.57 -19.39 -2.42
C MET A 241 -6.95 -18.91 -3.81
N SER A 242 -5.99 -18.90 -4.73
CA SER A 242 -6.21 -18.34 -6.05
C SER A 242 -5.48 -19.12 -7.14
N GLN A 243 -6.15 -19.37 -8.25
CA GLN A 243 -5.49 -19.83 -9.49
C GLN A 243 -4.91 -18.64 -10.25
N SER A 244 -5.48 -17.46 -10.06
CA SER A 244 -4.99 -16.22 -10.63
C SER A 244 -5.43 -15.03 -9.79
N MET A 245 -4.62 -13.97 -9.79
CA MET A 245 -4.90 -12.68 -9.18
C MET A 245 -4.90 -11.61 -10.25
N GLU A 246 -5.96 -10.82 -10.29
CA GLU A 246 -6.05 -9.64 -11.15
C GLU A 246 -6.20 -8.40 -10.27
N MET A 247 -5.35 -7.41 -10.50
CA MET A 247 -5.42 -6.13 -9.84
C MET A 247 -5.76 -5.05 -10.87
N THR A 248 -6.81 -4.26 -10.60
CA THR A 248 -7.21 -3.14 -11.47
C THR A 248 -7.17 -1.84 -10.69
N PHE A 249 -6.78 -0.77 -11.37
CA PHE A 249 -6.66 0.57 -10.82
C PHE A 249 -7.61 1.51 -11.55
N ARG A 250 -8.51 2.15 -10.81
CA ARG A 250 -9.33 3.23 -11.29
C ARG A 250 -8.90 4.53 -10.60
N TRP A 251 -8.40 5.44 -11.38
CA TRP A 251 -7.90 6.72 -10.89
C TRP A 251 -9.04 7.70 -10.61
N ALA A 252 -8.93 8.44 -9.53
CA ALA A 252 -9.89 9.49 -9.18
C ALA A 252 -10.07 10.46 -10.36
N SER A 253 -11.31 10.67 -10.80
CA SER A 253 -11.62 11.58 -11.91
C SER A 253 -11.35 13.05 -11.56
N SER A 254 -11.32 13.38 -10.26
CA SER A 254 -10.90 14.70 -9.76
C SER A 254 -9.41 14.98 -10.01
N ARG A 255 -8.60 13.94 -10.25
CA ARG A 255 -7.16 14.03 -10.52
C ARG A 255 -6.74 12.87 -11.44
N PRO A 256 -6.96 12.98 -12.76
CA PRO A 256 -6.68 11.90 -13.71
C PRO A 256 -5.20 11.50 -13.73
N ALA A 257 -4.92 10.21 -13.95
CA ALA A 257 -3.58 9.65 -14.14
C ALA A 257 -3.56 8.85 -15.46
N THR A 258 -3.42 9.55 -16.58
CA THR A 258 -3.61 9.00 -17.93
C THR A 258 -2.54 7.98 -18.33
N GLU A 259 -1.31 8.16 -17.90
CA GLU A 259 -0.16 7.30 -18.23
C GLU A 259 0.08 6.16 -17.22
N ALA A 260 -0.66 6.15 -16.10
CA ALA A 260 -0.48 5.15 -15.06
C ALA A 260 -1.06 3.78 -15.46
N PRO A 261 -0.47 2.66 -15.02
CA PRO A 261 -1.01 1.32 -15.24
C PRO A 261 -2.46 1.21 -14.76
N ARG A 262 -3.29 0.48 -15.52
CA ARG A 262 -4.71 0.28 -15.18
C ARG A 262 -5.02 -1.13 -14.70
N SER A 263 -4.19 -2.10 -15.06
CA SER A 263 -4.36 -3.48 -14.62
C SER A 263 -3.05 -4.26 -14.66
N VAL A 264 -2.96 -5.27 -13.81
CA VAL A 264 -1.91 -6.28 -13.81
C VAL A 264 -2.51 -7.61 -13.35
N ALA A 265 -2.07 -8.71 -13.96
CA ALA A 265 -2.53 -10.06 -13.62
C ALA A 265 -1.34 -10.98 -13.34
N PHE A 266 -1.54 -11.91 -12.40
CA PHE A 266 -0.60 -12.96 -12.05
C PHE A 266 -1.33 -14.30 -12.03
N GLU A 267 -0.75 -15.30 -12.70
CA GLU A 267 -1.20 -16.68 -12.60
C GLU A 267 -0.51 -17.39 -11.43
N SER A 268 -0.97 -18.58 -11.09
CA SER A 268 -0.45 -19.35 -9.93
C SER A 268 1.04 -19.67 -10.04
N ASP A 269 1.55 -19.84 -11.24
CA ASP A 269 2.96 -20.11 -11.53
C ASP A 269 3.90 -18.93 -11.23
N ALA A 270 3.34 -17.73 -11.01
CA ALA A 270 4.11 -16.55 -10.62
C ALA A 270 4.56 -16.58 -9.14
N ALA A 271 3.83 -17.28 -8.26
CA ALA A 271 4.10 -17.26 -6.82
C ALA A 271 5.52 -17.74 -6.44
N PRO A 272 6.05 -18.86 -6.97
CA PRO A 272 7.40 -19.29 -6.69
C PRO A 272 8.47 -18.25 -7.08
N PHE A 273 8.29 -17.57 -8.21
CA PHE A 273 9.21 -16.52 -8.65
C PHE A 273 9.14 -15.29 -7.74
N LEU A 274 7.94 -14.89 -7.30
CA LEU A 274 7.77 -13.78 -6.36
C LEU A 274 8.42 -14.08 -5.00
N TRP A 275 8.28 -15.29 -4.47
CA TRP A 275 8.98 -15.73 -3.26
C TRP A 275 10.50 -15.66 -3.43
N GLU A 276 11.01 -16.11 -4.58
CA GLU A 276 12.44 -16.08 -4.90
C GLU A 276 12.96 -14.65 -5.05
N MET A 277 12.20 -13.76 -5.70
CA MET A 277 12.51 -12.33 -5.79
C MET A 277 12.60 -11.70 -4.39
N GLY A 278 11.62 -11.98 -3.52
CA GLY A 278 11.63 -11.52 -2.14
C GLY A 278 12.86 -12.01 -1.37
N ARG A 279 13.24 -13.28 -1.56
CA ARG A 279 14.45 -13.86 -0.98
C ARG A 279 15.72 -13.18 -1.49
N THR A 280 15.85 -13.00 -2.80
CA THR A 280 17.00 -12.36 -3.44
C THR A 280 17.22 -10.95 -2.90
N LEU A 281 16.14 -10.14 -2.82
CA LEU A 281 16.23 -8.78 -2.27
C LEU A 281 16.69 -8.77 -0.81
N ARG A 282 16.26 -9.74 0.00
CA ARG A 282 16.72 -9.88 1.39
C ARG A 282 18.17 -10.30 1.49
N GLU A 283 18.65 -11.09 0.54
CA GLU A 283 19.98 -11.68 0.58
C GLU A 283 21.08 -10.80 0.02
N GLN A 284 20.76 -10.02 -1.00
CA GLN A 284 21.76 -9.23 -1.74
C GLN A 284 21.80 -7.76 -1.33
N SER A 285 20.91 -7.32 -0.43
CA SER A 285 20.78 -5.90 -0.12
C SER A 285 21.36 -5.54 1.24
N THR A 286 22.07 -4.43 1.28
CA THR A 286 22.37 -3.70 2.52
C THR A 286 21.10 -3.02 3.01
N ILE A 287 20.70 -3.26 4.26
CA ILE A 287 19.53 -2.64 4.84
C ILE A 287 19.99 -1.49 5.73
N ALA A 288 19.87 -0.27 5.23
CA ALA A 288 20.15 0.91 6.02
C ALA A 288 19.11 1.09 7.14
N ASP A 289 19.52 1.74 8.24
CA ASP A 289 18.66 2.01 9.41
C ASP A 289 17.91 0.78 9.94
N PHE A 290 18.58 -0.37 9.95
CA PHE A 290 18.03 -1.61 10.46
C PHE A 290 18.02 -1.60 11.99
N GLU A 291 16.88 -1.94 12.60
CA GLU A 291 16.77 -2.16 14.04
C GLU A 291 16.89 -3.66 14.32
N LEU A 292 18.03 -4.06 14.87
CA LEU A 292 18.28 -5.41 15.34
C LEU A 292 17.70 -5.57 16.73
N ILE A 293 16.79 -6.54 16.91
CA ILE A 293 16.22 -6.89 18.21
C ILE A 293 16.42 -8.38 18.43
N GLY A 294 16.87 -8.73 19.63
CA GLY A 294 16.98 -10.13 20.03
C GLY A 294 17.85 -10.35 21.27
N PRO A 295 17.92 -11.59 21.75
CA PRO A 295 18.81 -11.95 22.82
C PRO A 295 20.27 -12.01 22.36
N VAL A 296 21.18 -11.59 23.22
CA VAL A 296 22.62 -11.79 23.00
C VAL A 296 22.95 -13.27 23.20
N HIS A 297 23.47 -13.90 22.13
CA HIS A 297 23.80 -15.33 22.12
C HIS A 297 25.27 -15.61 22.50
N LYS A 298 26.18 -14.69 22.12
CA LYS A 298 27.62 -14.83 22.39
C LYS A 298 28.25 -13.47 22.59
N LEU A 299 29.23 -13.42 23.46
CA LEU A 299 30.09 -12.26 23.73
C LEU A 299 31.54 -12.67 23.49
N THR A 300 32.31 -11.84 22.81
CA THR A 300 33.73 -12.08 22.55
C THR A 300 34.49 -10.76 22.70
N SER A 301 35.47 -10.72 23.62
CA SER A 301 36.33 -9.54 23.77
C SER A 301 37.64 -9.99 24.47
N GLU A 302 38.74 -9.43 24.00
CA GLU A 302 40.04 -9.57 24.67
C GLU A 302 40.21 -8.51 25.78
N ALA A 303 39.56 -7.37 25.62
CA ALA A 303 39.57 -6.26 26.56
C ALA A 303 38.17 -5.61 26.68
N PRO A 304 37.29 -6.13 27.56
CA PRO A 304 35.88 -5.69 27.64
C PRO A 304 35.69 -4.19 27.89
N GLY A 305 36.66 -3.51 28.49
CA GLY A 305 36.62 -2.06 28.66
C GLY A 305 36.85 -1.24 27.37
N GLN A 306 37.44 -1.85 26.35
CA GLN A 306 37.69 -1.23 25.06
C GLN A 306 36.61 -1.57 24.03
N GLY A 307 35.84 -2.65 24.27
CA GLY A 307 34.78 -3.12 23.39
C GLY A 307 34.94 -4.60 23.04
N GLY A 308 34.14 -5.06 22.07
CA GLY A 308 34.18 -6.44 21.62
C GLY A 308 33.12 -6.72 20.57
N GLU A 309 33.03 -7.97 20.18
CA GLU A 309 32.00 -8.47 19.26
C GLU A 309 30.90 -9.20 20.03
N ILE A 310 29.66 -8.95 19.70
CA ILE A 310 28.53 -9.74 20.18
C ILE A 310 27.84 -10.44 19.01
N ILE A 311 27.19 -11.56 19.32
CA ILE A 311 26.29 -12.24 18.38
C ILE A 311 24.88 -12.17 18.96
N VAL A 312 23.95 -11.60 18.21
CA VAL A 312 22.55 -11.47 18.57
C VAL A 312 21.72 -12.43 17.72
N ALA A 313 20.82 -13.18 18.33
CA ALA A 313 19.84 -13.99 17.61
C ALA A 313 18.67 -13.08 17.22
N MET A 314 18.57 -12.74 15.94
CA MET A 314 17.56 -11.82 15.40
C MET A 314 16.15 -12.41 15.51
N THR A 315 15.15 -11.55 15.78
CA THR A 315 13.73 -11.95 15.80
C THR A 315 13.05 -11.77 14.44
N GLU A 316 13.27 -10.65 13.80
CA GLU A 316 12.70 -10.30 12.50
C GLU A 316 13.76 -9.61 11.62
N PRO A 317 13.70 -9.72 10.32
CA PRO A 317 12.80 -10.55 9.49
C PRO A 317 13.22 -12.02 9.35
N TRP A 318 14.29 -12.45 9.98
CA TRP A 318 14.79 -13.83 9.95
C TRP A 318 14.96 -14.39 11.35
N PRO A 319 13.93 -14.99 11.95
CA PRO A 319 13.99 -15.52 13.31
C PRO A 319 15.13 -16.51 13.50
N GLY A 320 15.90 -16.32 14.59
CA GLY A 320 17.03 -17.18 14.94
C GLY A 320 18.32 -16.92 14.16
N ARG A 321 18.32 -16.06 13.13
CA ARG A 321 19.55 -15.71 12.39
C ARG A 321 20.53 -14.97 13.31
N LYS A 322 21.78 -15.39 13.30
CA LYS A 322 22.85 -14.81 14.10
C LYS A 322 23.46 -13.61 13.39
N VAL A 323 23.46 -12.47 14.08
CA VAL A 323 24.00 -11.19 13.59
C VAL A 323 25.20 -10.81 14.44
N ARG A 324 26.32 -10.53 13.80
CA ARG A 324 27.53 -10.01 14.44
C ARG A 324 27.42 -8.50 14.60
N VAL A 325 27.82 -7.99 15.75
CA VAL A 325 27.84 -6.56 16.03
C VAL A 325 29.11 -6.23 16.78
N ALA A 326 29.95 -5.38 16.22
CA ALA A 326 31.11 -4.83 16.91
C ALA A 326 30.68 -3.62 17.75
N LEU A 327 30.95 -3.65 19.05
CA LEU A 327 30.55 -2.60 19.99
C LEU A 327 31.77 -1.98 20.66
N ALA A 328 31.74 -0.65 20.86
CA ALA A 328 32.68 0.06 21.69
C ALA A 328 32.45 -0.24 23.18
N GLY A 329 33.45 0.00 24.05
CA GLY A 329 33.47 -0.42 25.45
C GLY A 329 32.19 -0.20 26.25
N PRO A 330 31.62 1.02 26.31
CA PRO A 330 30.38 1.26 27.06
C PRO A 330 29.17 0.45 26.53
N ALA A 331 29.00 0.39 25.20
CA ALA A 331 27.92 -0.37 24.58
C ALA A 331 28.12 -1.89 24.74
N TYR A 332 29.38 -2.36 24.68
CA TYR A 332 29.70 -3.78 24.94
C TYR A 332 29.36 -4.18 26.38
N GLN A 333 29.70 -3.33 27.37
CA GLN A 333 29.35 -3.57 28.77
C GLN A 333 27.84 -3.60 28.97
N GLN A 334 27.09 -2.72 28.35
CA GLN A 334 25.63 -2.71 28.40
C GLN A 334 25.03 -4.01 27.82
N ALA A 335 25.55 -4.46 26.66
CA ALA A 335 25.13 -5.73 26.06
C ALA A 335 25.48 -6.95 26.95
N ALA A 336 26.65 -6.94 27.59
CA ALA A 336 27.04 -7.99 28.52
C ALA A 336 26.15 -8.02 29.76
N GLN A 337 25.79 -6.87 30.31
CA GLN A 337 24.84 -6.78 31.40
C GLN A 337 23.45 -7.28 31.01
N ALA A 338 22.96 -6.90 29.82
CA ALA A 338 21.70 -7.40 29.30
C ALA A 338 21.71 -8.94 29.17
N HIS A 339 22.78 -9.51 28.62
CA HIS A 339 22.95 -10.97 28.52
C HIS A 339 22.90 -11.66 29.87
N THR A 340 23.63 -11.14 30.87
CA THR A 340 23.66 -11.71 32.21
C THR A 340 22.31 -11.63 32.91
N SER A 341 21.55 -10.59 32.65
CA SER A 341 20.21 -10.37 33.22
C SER A 341 19.08 -11.04 32.42
N GLY A 342 19.38 -11.77 31.35
CA GLY A 342 18.36 -12.41 30.49
C GLY A 342 17.52 -11.41 29.71
N LEU A 343 17.98 -10.17 29.57
CA LEU A 343 17.29 -9.12 28.78
C LEU A 343 17.65 -9.21 27.30
N TRP A 344 16.75 -8.77 26.47
CA TRP A 344 17.02 -8.59 25.04
C TRP A 344 17.69 -7.25 24.81
N ILE A 345 18.25 -7.09 23.62
CA ILE A 345 18.76 -5.78 23.18
C ILE A 345 18.07 -5.32 21.90
N SER A 346 18.00 -4.00 21.74
CA SER A 346 17.74 -3.32 20.47
C SER A 346 18.97 -2.51 20.10
N CYS A 347 19.37 -2.56 18.83
CA CYS A 347 20.48 -1.80 18.29
C CYS A 347 20.19 -1.43 16.84
N GLU A 348 20.40 -0.17 16.46
CA GLU A 348 20.24 0.32 15.10
C GLU A 348 21.58 0.28 14.35
N GLY A 349 21.54 0.08 13.03
CA GLY A 349 22.74 0.11 12.18
C GLY A 349 22.42 -0.26 10.74
N GLU A 350 23.46 -0.56 9.98
CA GLU A 350 23.35 -1.06 8.60
C GLU A 350 23.53 -2.58 8.61
N LEU A 351 22.50 -3.32 8.25
CA LEU A 351 22.58 -4.77 8.15
C LEU A 351 23.15 -5.16 6.80
N VAL A 352 24.28 -5.84 6.81
CA VAL A 352 24.99 -6.33 5.62
C VAL A 352 25.10 -7.84 5.68
N ARG A 353 24.82 -8.51 4.59
CA ARG A 353 25.05 -9.94 4.42
C ARG A 353 26.19 -10.17 3.44
N GLN A 354 27.17 -10.95 3.87
CA GLN A 354 28.28 -11.43 3.03
C GLN A 354 28.36 -12.96 3.15
N GLY A 355 27.84 -13.67 2.16
CA GLY A 355 27.71 -15.12 2.21
C GLY A 355 26.82 -15.56 3.39
N ASP A 356 27.34 -16.42 4.26
CA ASP A 356 26.61 -16.91 5.44
C ASP A 356 26.71 -15.98 6.65
N THR A 357 27.55 -14.94 6.57
CA THR A 357 27.75 -14.00 7.68
C THR A 357 26.82 -12.80 7.54
N THR A 358 26.10 -12.50 8.60
CA THR A 358 25.28 -11.29 8.72
C THR A 358 25.88 -10.39 9.77
N THR A 359 26.15 -9.14 9.44
CA THR A 359 26.84 -8.16 10.31
C THR A 359 26.02 -6.87 10.37
N LEU A 360 25.88 -6.31 11.56
CA LEU A 360 25.36 -4.96 11.75
C LEU A 360 26.55 -3.99 11.83
N LEU A 361 26.66 -3.15 10.80
CA LEU A 361 27.68 -2.09 10.72
C LEU A 361 27.15 -0.81 11.36
N ASN A 362 28.07 0.06 11.80
CA ASN A 362 27.75 1.37 12.39
C ASN A 362 26.68 1.29 13.50
N PRO A 363 26.85 0.40 14.52
CA PRO A 363 25.88 0.20 15.56
C PRO A 363 25.66 1.47 16.38
N ARG A 364 24.40 1.83 16.63
CA ARG A 364 23.99 2.99 17.41
C ARG A 364 22.72 2.69 18.19
N ASN A 365 22.38 3.53 19.17
CA ASN A 365 21.16 3.47 19.96
C ASN A 365 20.91 2.09 20.65
N LEU A 366 22.00 1.46 21.14
CA LEU A 366 21.87 0.20 21.86
C LEU A 366 21.07 0.42 23.16
N LYS A 367 20.05 -0.43 23.39
CA LYS A 367 19.17 -0.40 24.56
C LYS A 367 18.90 -1.83 25.02
N ALA A 368 18.83 -2.04 26.34
CA ALA A 368 18.28 -3.25 26.91
C ALA A 368 16.75 -3.20 26.92
N LEU A 369 16.10 -4.30 26.58
CA LEU A 369 14.64 -4.44 26.52
C LEU A 369 14.16 -5.51 27.48
N VAL A 370 13.21 -5.16 28.34
CA VAL A 370 12.43 -6.12 29.11
C VAL A 370 11.37 -6.69 28.15
N MET A 371 11.39 -7.98 27.91
CA MET A 371 10.31 -8.63 27.16
C MET A 371 9.18 -8.96 28.15
N ASP A 372 8.03 -8.30 27.98
CA ASP A 372 6.79 -8.75 28.61
C ASP A 372 6.42 -10.13 28.03
N SER A 373 6.37 -11.13 28.87
CA SER A 373 6.08 -12.53 28.52
C SER A 373 4.61 -12.78 28.10
N ALA A 374 3.89 -11.73 27.67
CA ALA A 374 2.46 -11.78 27.36
C ALA A 374 2.16 -11.41 25.89
N ARG A 375 2.73 -12.14 24.93
CA ARG A 375 2.23 -12.15 23.53
C ARG A 375 2.55 -13.46 22.81
N ASP A 376 2.22 -14.59 23.46
CA ASP A 376 2.06 -15.89 22.79
C ASP A 376 0.77 -16.51 23.31
N THR A 377 -0.33 -16.19 22.68
CA THR A 377 -1.57 -17.03 22.62
C THR A 377 -2.31 -16.64 21.34
#